data_42f63b989f0ed6cb07ecd4f9248b44d7
#
_entry.id   42f63b989f0ed6cb07ecd4f9248b44d7
#
_cell.length_a   1.000
_cell.length_b   1.000
_cell.length_c   1.000
_cell.angle_alpha   90.00
_cell.angle_beta   90.00
_cell.angle_gamma   90.00
#
_symmetry.space_group_name_H-M   'P 1'
#
loop_
_entity.id
_entity.type
_entity.pdbx_description
1 polymer ?
#
loop_
_entity_poly.entity_id
_entity_poly.type
_entity_poly.pdbx_seq_one_letter_code
_entity_poly.pdbx_strand_id
1 'polypeptide(L)'
;LLQGGCIWDWVDQGFAEKTTDGRKYWTYGGDYGAIGTPSDGDFCINGVVYPDRTVKPQTTEMGKVYQNIKFINFNKDKGTVDLRNDFSFTNLDKYNYHYIIRDHGKEIYTDKFQIGGAPGETVTVQLKGIPQAQTNTGDVRIEFYATVRTAEPFLPVGTVIAREQSYIYTFHKDKVAQQEAAPMKETDTQVIYSGKNFKAVFDKKSGLLVSYQYNGAEYILNGQGLHPNFWRAPIDN
;
A
#
# COMPACT_ATOMS: atom_id res chain seq x y z
N LEU A 1 -24.66 9.98 20.76
CA LEU A 1 -23.84 10.86 19.93
C LEU A 1 -22.37 10.62 20.28
N LEU A 2 -21.57 10.20 19.32
CA LEU A 2 -20.10 10.10 19.48
C LEU A 2 -19.52 11.51 19.42
N GLN A 3 -18.66 11.84 20.39
CA GLN A 3 -17.93 13.11 20.42
C GLN A 3 -16.50 12.97 19.89
N GLY A 4 -16.04 11.75 19.66
CA GLY A 4 -14.71 11.46 19.15
C GLY A 4 -14.24 10.06 19.54
N GLY A 5 -12.97 9.78 19.23
CA GLY A 5 -12.28 8.55 19.57
C GLY A 5 -10.79 8.80 19.60
N CYS A 6 -10.06 7.94 20.29
CA CYS A 6 -8.61 8.00 20.36
C CYS A 6 -8.03 6.68 19.84
N ILE A 7 -6.94 6.78 19.07
CA ILE A 7 -6.16 5.60 18.67
C ILE A 7 -5.30 5.23 19.88
N TRP A 8 -5.37 4.00 20.32
CA TRP A 8 -4.51 3.43 21.33
C TRP A 8 -3.51 2.49 20.63
N ASP A 9 -2.20 2.81 20.57
CA ASP A 9 -1.49 3.89 21.21
C ASP A 9 -0.64 4.66 20.16
N TRP A 10 0.04 5.74 20.57
CA TRP A 10 0.93 6.45 19.67
C TRP A 10 2.24 5.69 19.46
N VAL A 11 2.89 5.29 20.54
CA VAL A 11 4.19 4.60 20.54
C VAL A 11 4.03 3.20 21.07
N ASP A 12 4.64 2.21 20.41
CA ASP A 12 4.78 0.88 20.98
C ASP A 12 5.38 0.91 22.38
N GLN A 13 4.77 0.21 23.32
CA GLN A 13 5.28 0.02 24.66
C GLN A 13 6.37 -1.05 24.64
N GLY A 14 7.60 -0.67 24.28
CA GLY A 14 8.71 -1.61 24.13
C GLY A 14 10.06 -0.97 24.41
N PHE A 15 11.04 -1.81 24.74
CA PHE A 15 12.41 -1.43 24.98
C PHE A 15 13.34 -2.12 23.99
N ALA A 16 14.41 -1.41 23.58
CA ALA A 16 15.40 -1.95 22.66
C ALA A 16 16.38 -2.85 23.39
N GLU A 17 16.46 -4.11 22.97
CA GLU A 17 17.41 -5.09 23.48
C GLU A 17 18.20 -5.73 22.34
N LYS A 18 19.20 -6.54 22.70
CA LYS A 18 20.01 -7.30 21.76
C LYS A 18 20.15 -8.73 22.23
N THR A 19 20.04 -9.64 21.29
CA THR A 19 20.39 -11.04 21.50
C THR A 19 21.90 -11.20 21.72
N THR A 20 22.34 -12.36 22.20
CA THR A 20 23.77 -12.68 22.41
C THR A 20 24.60 -12.61 21.12
N ASP A 21 23.97 -12.82 19.96
CA ASP A 21 24.58 -12.70 18.63
C ASP A 21 24.42 -11.28 18.01
N GLY A 22 23.93 -10.30 18.82
CA GLY A 22 23.89 -8.87 18.47
C GLY A 22 22.68 -8.43 17.66
N ARG A 23 21.70 -9.30 17.38
CA ARG A 23 20.46 -8.91 16.70
C ARG A 23 19.60 -8.04 17.61
N LYS A 24 19.10 -6.94 17.10
CA LYS A 24 18.15 -6.05 17.81
C LYS A 24 16.75 -6.67 17.84
N TYR A 25 16.08 -6.52 18.97
CA TYR A 25 14.67 -6.89 19.14
C TYR A 25 14.01 -5.97 20.17
N TRP A 26 12.68 -6.02 20.24
CA TRP A 26 11.91 -5.25 21.20
C TRP A 26 11.42 -6.18 22.31
N THR A 27 11.59 -5.74 23.54
CA THR A 27 11.04 -6.38 24.73
C THR A 27 9.85 -5.57 25.24
N TYR A 28 9.03 -6.18 26.05
CA TYR A 28 7.85 -5.57 26.68
C TYR A 28 7.79 -5.94 28.17
N GLY A 29 6.76 -5.43 28.89
CA GLY A 29 6.65 -5.63 30.34
C GLY A 29 6.67 -7.07 30.80
N GLY A 30 6.09 -8.00 30.02
CA GLY A 30 6.09 -9.44 30.31
C GLY A 30 7.45 -10.13 30.24
N ASP A 31 8.46 -9.51 29.64
CA ASP A 31 9.84 -10.03 29.59
C ASP A 31 10.64 -9.77 30.87
N TYR A 32 10.11 -8.98 31.82
CA TYR A 32 10.82 -8.50 32.99
C TYR A 32 10.19 -8.98 34.30
N GLY A 33 11.03 -9.05 35.33
CA GLY A 33 10.63 -9.47 36.67
C GLY A 33 10.80 -10.97 36.94
N ALA A 34 10.40 -11.40 38.13
CA ALA A 34 10.41 -12.83 38.51
C ALA A 34 9.29 -13.59 37.79
N ILE A 35 9.45 -14.92 37.67
CA ILE A 35 8.38 -15.78 37.12
C ILE A 35 7.08 -15.56 37.92
N GLY A 36 6.00 -15.24 37.22
CA GLY A 36 4.70 -14.95 37.80
C GLY A 36 4.47 -13.48 38.17
N THR A 37 5.40 -12.58 37.81
CA THR A 37 5.13 -11.13 37.88
C THR A 37 3.92 -10.78 37.03
N PRO A 38 2.92 -10.06 37.58
CA PRO A 38 1.75 -9.65 36.82
C PRO A 38 2.15 -8.77 35.62
N SER A 39 1.57 -9.07 34.46
CA SER A 39 1.70 -8.29 33.24
C SER A 39 0.39 -8.33 32.46
N ASP A 40 0.20 -7.44 31.49
CA ASP A 40 -0.93 -7.48 30.58
C ASP A 40 -0.80 -8.55 29.48
N GLY A 41 0.14 -9.48 29.66
CA GLY A 41 0.39 -10.55 28.70
C GLY A 41 0.88 -10.00 27.37
N ASP A 42 0.20 -10.37 26.31
CA ASP A 42 0.49 -9.94 24.93
C ASP A 42 -0.21 -8.64 24.52
N PHE A 43 -0.93 -7.96 25.44
CA PHE A 43 -1.56 -6.67 25.19
C PHE A 43 -0.54 -5.54 25.29
N CYS A 44 0.34 -5.45 24.31
CA CYS A 44 1.44 -4.50 24.21
C CYS A 44 1.81 -4.24 22.73
N ILE A 45 2.76 -3.32 22.48
CA ILE A 45 3.32 -3.05 21.13
C ILE A 45 2.23 -2.68 20.10
N ASN A 46 1.17 -2.01 20.57
CA ASN A 46 0.00 -1.62 19.78
C ASN A 46 0.04 -0.15 19.30
N GLY A 47 1.21 0.47 19.34
CA GLY A 47 1.43 1.83 18.85
C GLY A 47 1.40 1.96 17.33
N VAL A 48 1.17 3.18 16.84
CA VAL A 48 1.24 3.52 15.42
C VAL A 48 2.66 3.81 14.95
N VAL A 49 3.61 4.00 15.86
CA VAL A 49 5.06 4.06 15.60
C VAL A 49 5.80 3.06 16.47
N TYR A 50 6.99 2.63 16.00
CA TYR A 50 7.86 1.72 16.78
C TYR A 50 8.38 2.39 18.06
N PRO A 51 8.94 1.63 19.02
CA PRO A 51 9.50 2.19 20.26
C PRO A 51 10.60 3.23 20.01
N ASP A 52 11.36 3.11 18.93
CA ASP A 52 12.39 4.07 18.49
C ASP A 52 11.84 5.26 17.70
N ARG A 53 10.52 5.36 17.57
CA ARG A 53 9.78 6.39 16.82
C ARG A 53 9.85 6.23 15.29
N THR A 54 10.43 5.17 14.76
CA THR A 54 10.31 4.89 13.32
C THR A 54 8.86 4.64 12.94
N VAL A 55 8.53 5.09 11.74
CA VAL A 55 7.15 5.10 11.24
C VAL A 55 6.73 3.70 10.80
N LYS A 56 5.59 3.22 11.29
CA LYS A 56 4.94 1.99 10.81
C LYS A 56 4.07 2.27 9.58
N PRO A 57 3.74 1.25 8.76
CA PRO A 57 2.84 1.43 7.61
C PRO A 57 1.49 2.05 7.96
N GLN A 58 0.89 1.67 9.09
CA GLN A 58 -0.40 2.22 9.55
C GLN A 58 -0.35 3.72 9.87
N THR A 59 0.81 4.26 10.26
CA THR A 59 0.98 5.71 10.45
C THR A 59 0.78 6.47 9.15
N THR A 60 1.26 5.90 8.05
CA THR A 60 1.08 6.47 6.71
C THR A 60 -0.40 6.50 6.31
N GLU A 61 -1.14 5.44 6.61
CA GLU A 61 -2.58 5.38 6.36
C GLU A 61 -3.34 6.35 7.27
N MET A 62 -2.98 6.42 8.55
CA MET A 62 -3.53 7.39 9.49
C MET A 62 -3.35 8.83 8.96
N GLY A 63 -2.14 9.18 8.49
CA GLY A 63 -1.88 10.48 7.88
C GLY A 63 -2.76 10.76 6.66
N LYS A 64 -3.05 9.73 5.84
CA LYS A 64 -3.98 9.80 4.71
C LYS A 64 -5.42 10.08 5.16
N VAL A 65 -5.89 9.39 6.17
CA VAL A 65 -7.26 9.54 6.71
C VAL A 65 -7.46 10.92 7.32
N TYR A 66 -6.49 11.41 8.09
CA TYR A 66 -6.58 12.68 8.82
C TYR A 66 -6.18 13.93 8.01
N GLN A 67 -5.76 13.79 6.76
CA GLN A 67 -5.45 14.98 5.95
C GLN A 67 -6.68 15.88 5.79
N ASN A 68 -6.48 17.20 5.93
CA ASN A 68 -7.53 18.21 5.85
C ASN A 68 -7.71 18.80 4.45
N ILE A 69 -6.87 18.43 3.50
CA ILE A 69 -7.03 18.80 2.09
C ILE A 69 -7.43 17.54 1.35
N LYS A 70 -8.60 17.56 0.71
CA LYS A 70 -9.11 16.43 -0.05
C LYS A 70 -9.12 16.76 -1.53
N PHE A 71 -8.40 15.97 -2.32
CA PHE A 71 -8.52 15.99 -3.78
C PHE A 71 -9.66 15.05 -4.17
N ILE A 72 -10.74 15.58 -4.70
CA ILE A 72 -11.96 14.84 -5.01
C ILE A 72 -12.45 15.15 -6.43
N ASN A 73 -13.39 14.39 -6.92
CA ASN A 73 -14.08 14.65 -8.20
C ASN A 73 -13.13 14.83 -9.39
N PHE A 74 -12.00 14.11 -9.41
CA PHE A 74 -11.12 14.16 -10.58
C PHE A 74 -11.89 13.75 -11.83
N ASN A 75 -11.85 14.61 -12.85
CA ASN A 75 -12.49 14.38 -14.14
C ASN A 75 -11.44 14.48 -15.26
N LYS A 76 -11.06 13.34 -15.82
CA LYS A 76 -10.05 13.26 -16.87
C LYS A 76 -10.47 13.97 -18.18
N ASP A 77 -11.75 13.91 -18.52
CA ASP A 77 -12.26 14.44 -19.80
C ASP A 77 -12.33 15.98 -19.77
N LYS A 78 -12.65 16.56 -18.60
CA LYS A 78 -12.60 18.00 -18.36
C LYS A 78 -11.21 18.49 -17.96
N GLY A 79 -10.33 17.58 -17.54
CA GLY A 79 -9.03 17.92 -16.97
C GLY A 79 -9.15 18.71 -15.67
N THR A 80 -10.07 18.35 -14.78
CA THR A 80 -10.32 19.07 -13.53
C THR A 80 -10.21 18.19 -12.30
N VAL A 81 -9.87 18.81 -11.17
CA VAL A 81 -9.98 18.21 -9.84
C VAL A 81 -10.53 19.25 -8.87
N ASP A 82 -11.33 18.81 -7.92
CA ASP A 82 -11.81 19.65 -6.84
C ASP A 82 -10.91 19.47 -5.61
N LEU A 83 -10.56 20.59 -4.96
CA LEU A 83 -9.91 20.61 -3.66
C LEU A 83 -10.92 21.07 -2.61
N ARG A 84 -11.22 20.20 -1.64
CA ARG A 84 -12.04 20.54 -0.49
C ARG A 84 -11.14 20.86 0.70
N ASN A 85 -11.40 22.00 1.32
CA ASN A 85 -10.72 22.46 2.52
C ASN A 85 -11.47 22.02 3.77
N ASP A 86 -10.98 20.96 4.44
CA ASP A 86 -11.56 20.47 5.70
C ASP A 86 -10.88 21.09 6.94
N PHE A 87 -9.97 22.07 6.79
CA PHE A 87 -9.47 22.85 7.91
C PHE A 87 -10.55 23.74 8.52
N SER A 88 -10.44 24.02 9.82
CA SER A 88 -11.33 24.94 10.51
C SER A 88 -10.90 26.40 10.40
N PHE A 89 -9.60 26.65 10.23
CA PHE A 89 -9.03 28.03 10.34
C PHE A 89 -7.94 28.34 9.31
N THR A 90 -7.62 27.42 8.40
CA THR A 90 -6.48 27.56 7.49
C THR A 90 -6.96 27.64 6.04
N ASN A 91 -6.52 28.65 5.28
CA ASN A 91 -6.77 28.80 3.86
C ASN A 91 -5.84 27.87 3.04
N LEU A 92 -6.29 27.42 1.88
CA LEU A 92 -5.52 26.57 0.98
C LEU A 92 -4.28 27.27 0.41
N ASP A 93 -4.25 28.59 0.28
CA ASP A 93 -3.11 29.37 -0.24
C ASP A 93 -1.85 29.28 0.62
N LYS A 94 -1.95 28.73 1.85
CA LYS A 94 -0.84 28.45 2.73
C LYS A 94 0.13 27.39 2.20
N TYR A 95 -0.29 26.58 1.24
CA TYR A 95 0.42 25.39 0.78
C TYR A 95 0.83 25.49 -0.68
N ASN A 96 1.79 24.67 -1.08
CA ASN A 96 2.15 24.44 -2.47
C ASN A 96 1.47 23.17 -2.99
N TYR A 97 1.06 23.19 -4.24
CA TYR A 97 0.41 22.05 -4.88
C TYR A 97 1.14 21.64 -6.14
N HIS A 98 1.21 20.35 -6.36
CA HIS A 98 1.69 19.78 -7.61
C HIS A 98 1.01 18.43 -7.89
N TYR A 99 1.10 17.99 -9.11
CA TYR A 99 0.67 16.65 -9.51
C TYR A 99 1.67 16.02 -10.47
N ILE A 100 1.65 14.70 -10.50
CA ILE A 100 2.51 13.88 -11.34
C ILE A 100 1.61 12.89 -12.09
N ILE A 101 1.79 12.79 -13.39
CA ILE A 101 1.12 11.77 -14.21
C ILE A 101 2.14 10.67 -14.49
N ARG A 102 1.74 9.42 -14.19
CA ARG A 102 2.57 8.25 -14.40
C ARG A 102 1.91 7.25 -15.33
N ASP A 103 2.70 6.72 -16.25
CA ASP A 103 2.34 5.59 -17.11
C ASP A 103 3.22 4.39 -16.71
N HIS A 104 2.62 3.27 -16.29
CA HIS A 104 3.33 2.12 -15.74
C HIS A 104 4.36 2.50 -14.64
N GLY A 105 4.00 3.43 -13.77
CA GLY A 105 4.87 3.94 -12.71
C GLY A 105 5.94 4.94 -13.17
N LYS A 106 6.17 5.11 -14.47
CA LYS A 106 7.11 6.10 -15.02
C LYS A 106 6.44 7.46 -15.12
N GLU A 107 7.09 8.49 -14.60
CA GLU A 107 6.64 9.88 -14.74
C GLU A 107 6.68 10.31 -16.21
N ILE A 108 5.54 10.81 -16.70
CA ILE A 108 5.38 11.33 -18.06
C ILE A 108 5.02 12.82 -18.10
N TYR A 109 4.51 13.35 -16.98
CA TYR A 109 4.16 14.77 -16.86
C TYR A 109 4.12 15.18 -15.40
N THR A 110 4.53 16.42 -15.12
CA THR A 110 4.36 17.07 -13.81
C THR A 110 4.05 18.54 -14.00
N ASP A 111 3.22 19.10 -13.11
CA ASP A 111 2.94 20.53 -13.08
C ASP A 111 2.64 20.98 -11.65
N LYS A 112 2.70 22.28 -11.42
CA LYS A 112 2.44 22.95 -10.15
C LYS A 112 1.31 23.94 -10.30
N PHE A 113 0.56 24.16 -9.24
CA PHE A 113 -0.47 25.18 -9.21
C PHE A 113 -0.55 25.82 -7.83
N GLN A 114 -1.22 26.97 -7.78
CA GLN A 114 -1.56 27.66 -6.54
C GLN A 114 -3.07 27.87 -6.53
N ILE A 115 -3.66 27.75 -5.37
CA ILE A 115 -5.09 27.94 -5.19
C ILE A 115 -5.38 28.46 -3.80
N GLY A 116 -6.35 29.37 -3.68
CA GLY A 116 -6.96 29.78 -2.42
C GLY A 116 -8.28 29.05 -2.22
N GLY A 117 -8.73 29.01 -0.99
CA GLY A 117 -10.02 28.43 -0.58
C GLY A 117 -10.14 28.53 0.92
N ALA A 118 -11.17 29.20 1.41
CA ALA A 118 -11.43 29.36 2.83
C ALA A 118 -11.81 28.02 3.48
N PRO A 119 -11.77 27.91 4.80
CA PRO A 119 -12.26 26.75 5.54
C PRO A 119 -13.68 26.35 5.09
N GLY A 120 -13.89 25.06 4.81
CA GLY A 120 -15.15 24.50 4.35
C GLY A 120 -15.44 24.66 2.86
N GLU A 121 -14.65 25.43 2.12
CA GLU A 121 -14.85 25.62 0.68
C GLU A 121 -14.33 24.43 -0.15
N THR A 122 -14.95 24.28 -1.32
CA THR A 122 -14.46 23.40 -2.40
C THR A 122 -14.17 24.25 -3.62
N VAL A 123 -12.97 24.13 -4.15
CA VAL A 123 -12.50 24.91 -5.31
C VAL A 123 -12.04 23.98 -6.41
N THR A 124 -12.37 24.32 -7.67
CA THR A 124 -12.00 23.52 -8.84
C THR A 124 -10.72 24.04 -9.47
N VAL A 125 -9.82 23.13 -9.78
CA VAL A 125 -8.54 23.39 -10.47
C VAL A 125 -8.59 22.81 -11.87
N GLN A 126 -8.16 23.63 -12.86
CA GLN A 126 -7.92 23.16 -14.22
C GLN A 126 -6.52 22.59 -14.32
N LEU A 127 -6.41 21.35 -14.78
CA LEU A 127 -5.17 20.60 -14.95
C LEU A 127 -4.70 20.61 -16.41
N LYS A 128 -3.41 20.45 -16.61
CA LYS A 128 -2.78 20.33 -17.93
C LYS A 128 -2.18 18.94 -18.11
N GLY A 129 -1.81 18.59 -19.34
CA GLY A 129 -1.06 17.36 -19.65
C GLY A 129 -1.84 16.06 -19.44
N ILE A 130 -3.16 16.11 -19.24
CA ILE A 130 -3.99 14.91 -19.12
C ILE A 130 -4.01 14.19 -20.48
N PRO A 131 -3.51 12.94 -20.58
CA PRO A 131 -3.57 12.17 -21.81
C PRO A 131 -5.01 11.97 -22.30
N GLN A 132 -5.25 12.23 -23.58
CA GLN A 132 -6.60 12.12 -24.18
C GLN A 132 -6.91 10.71 -24.68
N ALA A 133 -5.89 9.86 -24.79
CA ALA A 133 -6.04 8.46 -25.17
C ALA A 133 -5.07 7.57 -24.40
N GLN A 134 -5.48 6.36 -24.12
CA GLN A 134 -4.61 5.33 -23.60
C GLN A 134 -3.75 4.77 -24.73
N THR A 135 -2.44 4.82 -24.59
CA THR A 135 -1.49 4.37 -25.62
C THR A 135 -1.04 2.92 -25.45
N ASN A 136 -1.37 2.32 -24.32
CA ASN A 136 -0.99 0.94 -23.98
C ASN A 136 -2.05 0.31 -23.06
N THR A 137 -1.86 -0.94 -22.66
CA THR A 137 -2.80 -1.70 -21.81
C THR A 137 -2.64 -1.43 -20.32
N GLY A 138 -1.64 -0.65 -19.93
CA GLY A 138 -1.31 -0.44 -18.52
C GLY A 138 -2.06 0.71 -17.86
N ASP A 139 -1.82 0.85 -16.57
CA ASP A 139 -2.36 1.94 -15.78
C ASP A 139 -1.71 3.28 -16.15
N VAL A 140 -2.54 4.29 -16.33
CA VAL A 140 -2.11 5.69 -16.30
C VAL A 140 -2.79 6.35 -15.10
N ARG A 141 -1.98 6.92 -14.20
CA ARG A 141 -2.45 7.52 -12.94
C ARG A 141 -2.00 8.96 -12.82
N ILE A 142 -2.78 9.73 -12.09
CA ILE A 142 -2.41 11.05 -11.61
C ILE A 142 -2.29 11.03 -10.09
N GLU A 143 -1.23 11.60 -9.58
CA GLU A 143 -0.93 11.72 -8.16
C GLU A 143 -0.89 13.19 -7.78
N PHE A 144 -1.70 13.59 -6.80
CA PHE A 144 -1.80 14.94 -6.30
C PHE A 144 -1.09 15.07 -4.95
N TYR A 145 -0.45 16.21 -4.73
CA TYR A 145 0.26 16.51 -3.49
C TYR A 145 0.00 17.93 -3.03
N ALA A 146 -0.21 18.10 -1.74
CA ALA A 146 -0.13 19.38 -1.05
C ALA A 146 1.07 19.34 -0.10
N THR A 147 1.92 20.36 -0.16
CA THR A 147 3.17 20.44 0.61
C THR A 147 3.29 21.73 1.39
N VAL A 148 3.96 21.67 2.51
CA VAL A 148 4.26 22.85 3.34
C VAL A 148 5.06 23.86 2.54
N ARG A 149 4.55 25.09 2.45
CA ARG A 149 5.17 26.22 1.73
C ARG A 149 6.18 26.98 2.59
N THR A 150 5.82 27.25 3.84
CA THR A 150 6.66 27.94 4.81
C THR A 150 6.82 27.04 6.02
N ALA A 151 8.06 26.87 6.49
CA ALA A 151 8.34 26.00 7.64
C ALA A 151 7.53 26.40 8.89
N GLU A 152 7.00 25.40 9.55
CA GLU A 152 6.32 25.49 10.85
C GLU A 152 6.99 24.55 11.85
N PRO A 153 6.72 24.68 13.15
CA PRO A 153 7.21 23.73 14.13
C PRO A 153 6.86 22.29 13.72
N PHE A 154 7.87 21.42 13.62
CA PHE A 154 7.78 20.01 13.21
C PHE A 154 7.34 19.77 11.75
N LEU A 155 7.11 20.81 10.95
CA LEU A 155 6.71 20.72 9.55
C LEU A 155 7.68 21.50 8.64
N PRO A 156 8.81 20.90 8.24
CA PRO A 156 9.73 21.51 7.29
C PRO A 156 9.06 21.84 5.94
N VAL A 157 9.62 22.82 5.23
CA VAL A 157 9.20 23.11 3.85
C VAL A 157 9.29 21.85 3.00
N GLY A 158 8.26 21.61 2.17
CA GLY A 158 8.18 20.45 1.31
C GLY A 158 7.57 19.20 1.96
N THR A 159 7.30 19.22 3.28
CA THR A 159 6.57 18.10 3.92
C THR A 159 5.22 17.91 3.24
N VAL A 160 4.94 16.68 2.80
CA VAL A 160 3.65 16.30 2.22
C VAL A 160 2.61 16.20 3.33
N ILE A 161 1.57 17.03 3.26
CA ILE A 161 0.46 17.07 4.23
C ILE A 161 -0.84 16.49 3.70
N ALA A 162 -0.96 16.38 2.38
CA ALA A 162 -2.07 15.69 1.74
C ALA A 162 -1.63 15.10 0.40
N ARG A 163 -2.19 13.95 0.07
CA ARG A 163 -1.96 13.26 -1.20
C ARG A 163 -3.19 12.52 -1.65
N GLU A 164 -3.34 12.35 -2.96
CA GLU A 164 -4.38 11.54 -3.56
C GLU A 164 -3.89 10.94 -4.85
N GLN A 165 -4.47 9.82 -5.24
CA GLN A 165 -4.20 9.18 -6.52
C GLN A 165 -5.52 8.85 -7.22
N SER A 166 -5.58 9.12 -8.51
CA SER A 166 -6.73 8.76 -9.35
C SER A 166 -6.27 8.10 -10.64
N TYR A 167 -7.12 7.24 -11.19
CA TYR A 167 -6.87 6.66 -12.51
C TYR A 167 -7.28 7.63 -13.60
N ILE A 168 -6.39 7.82 -14.60
CA ILE A 168 -6.73 8.41 -15.90
C ILE A 168 -7.21 7.28 -16.81
N TYR A 169 -6.43 6.19 -16.87
CA TYR A 169 -6.78 4.93 -17.52
C TYR A 169 -6.42 3.75 -16.63
N THR A 170 -7.32 2.78 -16.55
CA THR A 170 -7.08 1.54 -15.82
C THR A 170 -6.44 0.49 -16.73
N PHE A 171 -5.69 -0.41 -16.13
CA PHE A 171 -5.20 -1.59 -16.82
C PHE A 171 -6.38 -2.37 -17.44
N HIS A 172 -6.22 -2.75 -18.68
CA HIS A 172 -7.08 -3.74 -19.30
C HIS A 172 -6.21 -4.87 -19.87
N LYS A 173 -6.68 -6.06 -19.67
CA LYS A 173 -6.04 -7.25 -20.22
C LYS A 173 -6.57 -7.46 -21.64
N ASP A 174 -5.66 -7.53 -22.60
CA ASP A 174 -6.04 -8.00 -23.93
C ASP A 174 -6.70 -9.37 -23.84
N LYS A 175 -7.74 -9.59 -24.61
CA LYS A 175 -8.35 -10.92 -24.69
C LYS A 175 -7.29 -11.89 -25.18
N VAL A 176 -6.82 -12.73 -24.28
CA VAL A 176 -5.97 -13.87 -24.68
C VAL A 176 -6.82 -14.74 -25.58
N ALA A 177 -6.33 -15.01 -26.79
CA ALA A 177 -6.98 -15.96 -27.67
C ALA A 177 -7.17 -17.27 -26.90
N GLN A 178 -8.39 -17.81 -26.94
CA GLN A 178 -8.67 -19.07 -26.28
C GLN A 178 -7.76 -20.12 -26.90
N GLN A 179 -6.83 -20.61 -26.12
CA GLN A 179 -5.95 -21.70 -26.56
C GLN A 179 -6.65 -23.03 -26.25
N GLU A 180 -6.37 -24.02 -27.06
CA GLU A 180 -6.79 -25.38 -26.75
C GLU A 180 -6.23 -25.79 -25.39
N ALA A 181 -7.07 -26.50 -24.61
CA ALA A 181 -6.63 -27.01 -23.31
C ALA A 181 -5.47 -28.00 -23.52
N ALA A 182 -4.45 -27.87 -22.71
CA ALA A 182 -3.35 -28.84 -22.72
C ALA A 182 -3.89 -30.25 -22.44
N PRO A 183 -3.41 -31.29 -23.14
CA PRO A 183 -3.79 -32.67 -22.84
C PRO A 183 -3.62 -32.97 -21.34
N MET A 184 -4.67 -33.54 -20.76
CA MET A 184 -4.74 -33.94 -19.38
C MET A 184 -4.76 -35.45 -19.23
N LYS A 185 -3.94 -35.96 -18.34
CA LYS A 185 -3.99 -37.37 -17.91
C LYS A 185 -4.26 -37.41 -16.42
N GLU A 186 -5.22 -38.18 -16.02
CA GLU A 186 -5.57 -38.37 -14.61
C GLU A 186 -5.21 -39.82 -14.19
N THR A 187 -4.63 -39.96 -12.99
CA THR A 187 -4.35 -41.24 -12.33
C THR A 187 -5.03 -41.23 -10.96
N ASP A 188 -4.91 -42.30 -10.21
CA ASP A 188 -5.48 -42.37 -8.84
C ASP A 188 -4.90 -41.27 -7.91
N THR A 189 -3.63 -40.91 -8.11
CA THR A 189 -2.91 -39.99 -7.21
C THR A 189 -2.58 -38.64 -7.81
N GLN A 190 -2.64 -38.49 -9.13
CA GLN A 190 -2.13 -37.30 -9.82
C GLN A 190 -3.03 -36.82 -10.96
N VAL A 191 -3.01 -35.51 -11.21
CA VAL A 191 -3.48 -34.88 -12.44
C VAL A 191 -2.27 -34.29 -13.16
N ILE A 192 -2.08 -34.66 -14.42
CA ILE A 192 -0.91 -34.33 -15.22
C ILE A 192 -1.38 -33.56 -16.47
N TYR A 193 -0.87 -32.35 -16.63
CA TYR A 193 -1.00 -31.58 -17.87
C TYR A 193 0.31 -31.60 -18.63
N SER A 194 0.24 -31.83 -19.94
CA SER A 194 1.43 -31.85 -20.79
C SER A 194 1.21 -31.00 -22.03
N GLY A 195 2.16 -30.14 -22.35
CA GLY A 195 2.22 -29.37 -23.58
C GLY A 195 3.52 -29.62 -24.34
N LYS A 196 3.73 -28.89 -25.42
CA LYS A 196 4.94 -29.04 -26.24
C LYS A 196 6.23 -28.91 -25.44
N ASN A 197 6.26 -27.94 -24.53
CA ASN A 197 7.46 -27.53 -23.79
C ASN A 197 7.29 -27.62 -22.29
N PHE A 198 6.15 -28.07 -21.78
CA PHE A 198 5.92 -28.12 -20.33
C PHE A 198 5.21 -29.39 -19.89
N LYS A 199 5.40 -29.73 -18.64
CA LYS A 199 4.65 -30.75 -17.91
C LYS A 199 4.37 -30.22 -16.50
N ALA A 200 3.11 -30.26 -16.08
CA ALA A 200 2.67 -29.87 -14.74
C ALA A 200 1.99 -31.04 -14.06
N VAL A 201 2.40 -31.38 -12.85
CA VAL A 201 1.86 -32.52 -12.07
C VAL A 201 1.29 -31.99 -10.77
N PHE A 202 0.01 -32.23 -10.56
CA PHE A 202 -0.70 -31.97 -9.32
C PHE A 202 -0.90 -33.26 -8.54
N ASP A 203 -0.56 -33.27 -7.28
CA ASP A 203 -0.86 -34.37 -6.37
C ASP A 203 -2.29 -34.23 -5.83
N LYS A 204 -3.11 -35.27 -5.97
CA LYS A 204 -4.52 -35.24 -5.57
C LYS A 204 -4.73 -35.23 -4.06
N LYS A 205 -3.79 -35.75 -3.30
CA LYS A 205 -3.90 -35.81 -1.85
C LYS A 205 -3.64 -34.45 -1.22
N SER A 206 -2.60 -33.75 -1.67
CA SER A 206 -2.23 -32.43 -1.17
C SER A 206 -2.92 -31.26 -1.89
N GLY A 207 -3.40 -31.48 -3.12
CA GLY A 207 -3.91 -30.44 -4.00
C GLY A 207 -2.83 -29.53 -4.59
N LEU A 208 -1.58 -29.86 -4.41
CA LEU A 208 -0.45 -29.00 -4.77
C LEU A 208 0.13 -29.36 -6.14
N LEU A 209 0.69 -28.34 -6.81
CA LEU A 209 1.57 -28.51 -7.96
C LEU A 209 2.92 -29.05 -7.46
N VAL A 210 3.21 -30.32 -7.66
CA VAL A 210 4.40 -31.02 -7.12
C VAL A 210 5.54 -31.16 -8.12
N SER A 211 5.30 -30.93 -9.39
CA SER A 211 6.31 -30.86 -10.44
C SER A 211 5.86 -29.89 -11.53
N TYR A 212 6.74 -29.01 -11.94
CA TYR A 212 6.56 -28.16 -13.10
C TYR A 212 7.84 -28.13 -13.92
N GLN A 213 7.81 -28.77 -15.06
CA GLN A 213 8.90 -28.80 -16.02
C GLN A 213 8.63 -27.86 -17.18
N TYR A 214 9.62 -27.09 -17.56
CA TYR A 214 9.59 -26.26 -18.78
C TYR A 214 10.91 -26.37 -19.53
N ASN A 215 10.83 -26.69 -20.82
CA ASN A 215 12.01 -27.00 -21.67
C ASN A 215 12.96 -28.03 -21.04
N GLY A 216 12.42 -29.03 -20.34
CA GLY A 216 13.20 -30.08 -19.67
C GLY A 216 13.77 -29.74 -18.29
N ALA A 217 13.69 -28.48 -17.87
CA ALA A 217 14.11 -28.08 -16.52
C ALA A 217 12.97 -28.22 -15.51
N GLU A 218 13.24 -28.79 -14.33
CA GLU A 218 12.30 -28.88 -13.21
C GLU A 218 12.39 -27.61 -12.36
N TYR A 219 11.23 -27.01 -12.05
CA TYR A 219 11.12 -25.77 -11.25
C TYR A 219 10.60 -25.99 -9.84
N ILE A 220 10.11 -27.19 -9.52
CA ILE A 220 9.62 -27.55 -8.19
C ILE A 220 10.64 -28.43 -7.51
N LEU A 221 11.36 -27.90 -6.52
CA LEU A 221 12.40 -28.62 -5.79
C LEU A 221 11.78 -29.73 -4.92
N ASN A 222 12.23 -30.96 -5.12
CA ASN A 222 11.86 -32.14 -4.30
C ASN A 222 10.35 -32.33 -4.10
N GLY A 223 9.52 -31.94 -5.08
CA GLY A 223 8.07 -32.03 -4.97
C GLY A 223 7.42 -31.05 -3.98
N GLN A 224 8.18 -30.09 -3.48
CA GLN A 224 7.69 -29.06 -2.57
C GLN A 224 7.00 -27.94 -3.40
N GLY A 225 5.74 -28.14 -3.71
CA GLY A 225 4.94 -27.21 -4.49
C GLY A 225 4.66 -25.89 -3.76
N LEU A 226 4.08 -24.95 -4.50
CA LEU A 226 3.66 -23.68 -3.93
C LEU A 226 2.51 -23.89 -2.96
N HIS A 227 2.70 -23.46 -1.72
CA HIS A 227 1.68 -23.51 -0.67
C HIS A 227 1.07 -22.12 -0.47
N PRO A 228 -0.25 -22.01 -0.31
CA PRO A 228 -0.85 -20.79 0.24
C PRO A 228 -0.24 -20.52 1.61
N ASN A 229 0.25 -19.31 1.82
CA ASN A 229 0.82 -18.89 3.10
C ASN A 229 -0.02 -17.75 3.68
N PHE A 230 -0.75 -18.03 4.76
CA PHE A 230 -1.57 -17.08 5.49
C PHE A 230 -0.92 -16.63 6.81
N TRP A 231 0.37 -16.85 6.93
CA TRP A 231 1.10 -16.44 8.12
C TRP A 231 1.38 -14.93 8.09
N ARG A 232 1.24 -14.30 9.24
CA ARG A 232 1.79 -12.98 9.55
C ARG A 232 2.46 -13.04 10.92
N ALA A 233 3.35 -12.07 11.20
CA ALA A 233 3.86 -11.92 12.55
C ALA A 233 2.67 -11.76 13.53
N PRO A 234 2.68 -12.45 14.68
CA PRO A 234 1.69 -12.24 15.72
C PRO A 234 1.62 -10.77 16.09
N ILE A 235 0.42 -10.29 16.26
CA ILE A 235 0.11 -9.00 16.88
C ILE A 235 -0.67 -9.32 18.14
N ASP A 236 -0.60 -8.45 19.14
CA ASP A 236 -1.12 -8.75 20.46
C ASP A 236 -2.63 -8.76 20.56
N ASN A 237 -3.37 -8.38 19.58
CA ASN A 237 -4.84 -8.46 19.58
C ASN A 237 -5.36 -9.38 18.48
#